data_8b226cf051d903db7f6ce48a67cdf590
#
_entry.id   8b226cf051d903db7f6ce48a67cdf590
#
_cell.length_a   1.000
_cell.length_b   1.000
_cell.length_c   1.000
_cell.angle_alpha   90.00
_cell.angle_beta   90.00
_cell.angle_gamma   90.00
#
_symmetry.space_group_name_H-M   'P 1'
#
loop_
_entity.id
_entity.type
_entity.pdbx_description
1 polymer ?
#
loop_
_entity_poly.entity_id
_entity_poly.type
_entity_poly.pdbx_seq_one_letter_code
_entity_poly.pdbx_strand_id
1 'polypeptide(L)'
;ALVNAQGELVGINAMLYSQTGSFSGYGFAIPTAIMNKVVADLRKYGTVQRALLGISGMDVTNYIDQQKEKGKNPDLGTVNGIYVGEVSADGAAAEGGLKEGDVITSFDGKKISKFGELQELLTNHRPGDKVTVTYLRDKKQRTATLTLRNIQGTTTAVQALDTDAMGAALRPLTDSEKQELSMPYGLMVSAIRDGKLKEAGVTKGII
;
A
#
# COMPACT_ATOMS: atom_id res chain seq x y z
N ALA A 1 11.76 21.28 -8.87
CA ALA A 1 10.63 21.58 -7.98
C ALA A 1 9.55 22.32 -8.77
N LEU A 2 8.31 22.08 -8.43
CA LEU A 2 7.16 22.81 -8.96
C LEU A 2 6.70 23.80 -7.89
N VAL A 3 6.56 25.07 -8.26
CA VAL A 3 6.06 26.12 -7.37
C VAL A 3 4.85 26.82 -8.00
N ASN A 4 3.92 27.28 -7.16
CA ASN A 4 2.80 28.10 -7.61
C ASN A 4 3.20 29.58 -7.79
N ALA A 5 2.23 30.41 -8.20
CA ALA A 5 2.46 31.84 -8.41
C ALA A 5 2.82 32.61 -7.13
N GLN A 6 2.55 32.07 -5.95
CA GLN A 6 2.90 32.62 -4.64
C GLN A 6 4.29 32.17 -4.17
N GLY A 7 5.03 31.36 -4.96
CA GLY A 7 6.34 30.83 -4.60
C GLY A 7 6.29 29.60 -3.68
N GLU A 8 5.12 29.04 -3.42
CA GLU A 8 4.97 27.86 -2.55
C GLU A 8 5.27 26.58 -3.32
N LEU A 9 5.97 25.64 -2.68
CA LEU A 9 6.27 24.33 -3.24
C LEU A 9 5.00 23.50 -3.36
N VAL A 10 4.65 23.09 -4.58
CA VAL A 10 3.47 22.23 -4.88
C VAL A 10 3.86 20.83 -5.30
N GLY A 11 5.10 20.60 -5.70
CA GLY A 11 5.58 19.27 -6.05
C GLY A 11 7.08 19.19 -6.29
N ILE A 12 7.60 17.96 -6.23
CA ILE A 12 9.01 17.66 -6.52
C ILE A 12 9.06 16.78 -7.77
N ASN A 13 9.84 17.20 -8.78
CA ASN A 13 10.05 16.39 -9.98
C ASN A 13 10.70 15.06 -9.59
N ALA A 14 10.06 13.96 -9.96
CA ALA A 14 10.48 12.63 -9.58
C ALA A 14 11.03 11.82 -10.75
N MET A 15 10.42 11.92 -11.93
CA MET A 15 10.76 11.08 -13.06
C MET A 15 10.43 11.78 -14.38
N LEU A 16 11.22 11.50 -15.40
CA LEU A 16 10.95 11.83 -16.79
C LEU A 16 10.81 10.52 -17.56
N TYR A 17 9.70 10.35 -18.28
CA TYR A 17 9.60 9.22 -19.20
C TYR A 17 10.36 9.59 -20.47
N SER A 18 11.40 8.81 -20.79
CA SER A 18 12.21 9.01 -22.00
C SER A 18 12.80 7.68 -22.46
N GLN A 19 12.69 7.41 -23.74
CA GLN A 19 13.36 6.27 -24.38
C GLN A 19 14.78 6.61 -24.85
N THR A 20 15.10 7.89 -24.97
CA THR A 20 16.37 8.36 -25.57
C THR A 20 17.19 9.24 -24.63
N GLY A 21 16.72 9.45 -23.38
CA GLY A 21 17.32 10.40 -22.44
C GLY A 21 16.87 11.85 -22.65
N SER A 22 16.18 12.15 -23.76
CA SER A 22 15.58 13.47 -24.03
C SER A 22 14.12 13.52 -23.59
N PHE A 23 13.59 14.71 -23.31
CA PHE A 23 12.18 14.91 -22.94
C PHE A 23 11.25 14.43 -24.04
N SER A 24 10.38 13.48 -23.74
CA SER A 24 9.37 12.92 -24.67
C SER A 24 7.93 13.35 -24.34
N GLY A 25 7.75 14.42 -23.55
CA GLY A 25 6.44 15.00 -23.25
C GLY A 25 5.81 14.58 -21.93
N TYR A 26 6.39 13.63 -21.18
CA TYR A 26 5.84 13.16 -19.90
C TYR A 26 6.84 13.40 -18.76
N GLY A 27 6.46 14.26 -17.83
CA GLY A 27 7.17 14.48 -16.57
C GLY A 27 6.25 14.14 -15.39
N PHE A 28 6.78 13.53 -14.36
CA PHE A 28 6.06 13.18 -13.14
C PHE A 28 6.63 13.92 -11.96
N ALA A 29 5.74 14.40 -11.09
CA ALA A 29 6.11 15.05 -9.85
C ALA A 29 5.34 14.44 -8.67
N ILE A 30 5.99 14.41 -7.51
CA ILE A 30 5.36 13.99 -6.24
C ILE A 30 4.70 15.23 -5.64
N PRO A 31 3.38 15.24 -5.38
CA PRO A 31 2.70 16.33 -4.71
C PRO A 31 3.22 16.56 -3.29
N THR A 32 3.25 17.81 -2.84
CA THR A 32 3.73 18.17 -1.49
C THR A 32 2.94 17.50 -0.37
N ALA A 33 1.66 17.22 -0.56
CA ALA A 33 0.85 16.50 0.42
C ALA A 33 1.44 15.10 0.73
N ILE A 34 1.79 14.35 -0.31
CA ILE A 34 2.44 13.03 -0.18
C ILE A 34 3.84 13.18 0.40
N MET A 35 4.63 14.13 -0.11
CA MET A 35 5.98 14.40 0.38
C MET A 35 6.00 14.69 1.88
N ASN A 36 5.14 15.58 2.35
CA ASN A 36 5.10 15.98 3.76
C ASN A 36 4.83 14.79 4.69
N LYS A 37 3.89 13.92 4.31
CA LYS A 37 3.59 12.69 5.06
C LYS A 37 4.80 11.75 5.07
N VAL A 38 5.42 11.50 3.92
CA VAL A 38 6.59 10.62 3.78
C VAL A 38 7.77 11.14 4.60
N VAL A 39 8.08 12.43 4.51
CA VAL A 39 9.17 13.07 5.29
C VAL A 39 8.90 12.97 6.79
N ALA A 40 7.66 13.23 7.22
CA ALA A 40 7.28 13.11 8.63
C ALA A 40 7.43 11.66 9.14
N ASP A 41 7.04 10.68 8.33
CA ASP A 41 7.20 9.26 8.69
C ASP A 41 8.67 8.86 8.78
N LEU A 42 9.49 9.23 7.79
CA LEU A 42 10.93 8.95 7.79
C LEU A 42 11.65 9.57 8.99
N ARG A 43 11.30 10.82 9.35
CA ARG A 43 11.88 11.50 10.52
C ARG A 43 11.48 10.84 11.84
N LYS A 44 10.25 10.32 11.95
CA LYS A 44 9.72 9.79 13.20
C LYS A 44 9.99 8.30 13.37
N TYR A 45 9.91 7.52 12.30
CA TYR A 45 9.92 6.06 12.34
C TYR A 45 11.10 5.43 11.58
N GLY A 46 11.87 6.25 10.84
CA GLY A 46 12.93 5.75 9.95
C GLY A 46 12.40 5.04 8.70
N THR A 47 11.09 4.84 8.59
CA THR A 47 10.45 4.18 7.44
C THR A 47 9.07 4.75 7.18
N VAL A 48 8.62 4.65 5.92
CA VAL A 48 7.31 5.16 5.51
C VAL A 48 6.21 4.25 6.05
N GLN A 49 5.23 4.84 6.71
CA GLN A 49 4.05 4.13 7.21
C GLN A 49 3.04 3.95 6.07
N ARG A 50 2.71 2.72 5.74
CA ARG A 50 1.71 2.39 4.71
C ARG A 50 0.51 1.75 5.36
N ALA A 51 -0.64 2.42 5.21
CA ALA A 51 -1.92 1.91 5.66
C ALA A 51 -2.59 1.10 4.54
N LEU A 52 -3.16 -0.04 4.88
CA LEU A 52 -3.80 -0.97 3.96
C LEU A 52 -5.22 -1.29 4.42
N LEU A 53 -6.13 -1.45 3.46
CA LEU A 53 -7.46 -2.04 3.69
C LEU A 53 -7.42 -3.57 3.77
N GLY A 54 -6.48 -4.20 3.07
CA GLY A 54 -6.43 -5.65 2.94
C GLY A 54 -7.48 -6.17 1.95
N ILE A 55 -7.58 -5.53 0.78
CA ILE A 55 -8.41 -5.98 -0.33
C ILE A 55 -7.58 -6.12 -1.60
N SER A 56 -7.99 -7.04 -2.46
CA SER A 56 -7.64 -7.09 -3.87
C SER A 56 -8.87 -6.80 -4.70
N GLY A 57 -8.74 -5.99 -5.75
CA GLY A 57 -9.91 -5.57 -6.53
C GLY A 57 -9.54 -4.81 -7.79
N MET A 58 -10.56 -4.35 -8.50
CA MET A 58 -10.40 -3.58 -9.73
C MET A 58 -11.54 -2.59 -9.90
N ASP A 59 -11.39 -1.66 -10.83
CA ASP A 59 -12.46 -0.75 -11.21
C ASP A 59 -13.70 -1.54 -11.67
N VAL A 60 -14.89 -1.10 -11.27
CA VAL A 60 -16.17 -1.75 -11.65
C VAL A 60 -16.31 -1.87 -13.16
N THR A 61 -15.90 -0.86 -13.92
CA THR A 61 -15.92 -0.89 -15.39
C THR A 61 -15.08 -2.05 -15.93
N ASN A 62 -13.85 -2.21 -15.44
CA ASN A 62 -12.96 -3.29 -15.86
C ASN A 62 -13.53 -4.66 -15.52
N TYR A 63 -14.14 -4.79 -14.33
CA TYR A 63 -14.80 -6.04 -13.95
C TYR A 63 -15.98 -6.38 -14.87
N ILE A 64 -16.84 -5.41 -15.15
CA ILE A 64 -17.99 -5.59 -16.05
C ILE A 64 -17.52 -6.00 -17.45
N ASP A 65 -16.50 -5.34 -17.98
CA ASP A 65 -15.98 -5.63 -19.32
C ASP A 65 -15.36 -7.04 -19.38
N GLN A 66 -14.59 -7.44 -18.40
CA GLN A 66 -14.09 -8.83 -18.28
C GLN A 66 -15.21 -9.87 -18.19
N GLN A 67 -16.31 -9.56 -17.51
CA GLN A 67 -17.44 -10.47 -17.41
C GLN A 67 -18.22 -10.55 -18.72
N LYS A 68 -18.37 -9.45 -19.45
CA LYS A 68 -18.98 -9.43 -20.80
C LYS A 68 -18.20 -10.29 -21.80
N GLU A 69 -16.87 -10.24 -21.78
CA GLU A 69 -16.03 -11.11 -22.60
C GLU A 69 -16.29 -12.60 -22.32
N LYS A 70 -16.68 -12.93 -21.09
CA LYS A 70 -17.08 -14.29 -20.66
C LYS A 70 -18.57 -14.60 -20.89
N GLY A 71 -19.28 -13.72 -21.63
CA GLY A 71 -20.72 -13.88 -21.91
C GLY A 71 -21.64 -13.56 -20.72
N LYS A 72 -21.14 -12.94 -19.66
CA LYS A 72 -21.93 -12.55 -18.48
C LYS A 72 -22.21 -11.04 -18.51
N ASN A 73 -23.34 -10.64 -17.97
CA ASN A 73 -23.70 -9.21 -17.84
C ASN A 73 -24.08 -8.91 -16.39
N PRO A 74 -23.09 -8.74 -15.48
CA PRO A 74 -23.37 -8.49 -14.09
C PRO A 74 -23.96 -7.09 -13.89
N ASP A 75 -25.01 -6.99 -13.07
CA ASP A 75 -25.59 -5.75 -12.61
C ASP A 75 -25.21 -5.52 -11.15
N LEU A 76 -24.20 -4.68 -10.91
CA LEU A 76 -23.67 -4.33 -9.59
C LEU A 76 -24.40 -3.15 -8.94
N GLY A 77 -25.41 -2.56 -9.63
CA GLY A 77 -26.12 -1.36 -9.16
C GLY A 77 -25.35 -0.06 -9.36
N THR A 78 -24.15 -0.12 -9.94
CA THR A 78 -23.30 1.03 -10.28
C THR A 78 -22.31 0.65 -11.36
N VAL A 79 -21.83 1.65 -12.11
CA VAL A 79 -20.70 1.54 -13.03
C VAL A 79 -19.43 2.18 -12.47
N ASN A 80 -19.53 2.86 -11.32
CA ASN A 80 -18.42 3.53 -10.66
C ASN A 80 -18.09 2.84 -9.34
N GLY A 81 -16.83 2.85 -8.97
CA GLY A 81 -16.35 2.27 -7.72
C GLY A 81 -15.37 1.12 -7.94
N ILE A 82 -15.06 0.44 -6.87
CA ILE A 82 -14.06 -0.63 -6.82
C ILE A 82 -14.76 -1.93 -6.46
N TYR A 83 -14.73 -2.88 -7.38
CA TYR A 83 -15.18 -4.24 -7.12
C TYR A 83 -14.15 -4.96 -6.25
N VAL A 84 -14.58 -5.49 -5.11
CA VAL A 84 -13.76 -6.27 -4.18
C VAL A 84 -13.71 -7.72 -4.67
N GLY A 85 -12.55 -8.14 -5.18
CA GLY A 85 -12.33 -9.51 -5.66
C GLY A 85 -11.88 -10.45 -4.56
N GLU A 86 -11.14 -9.92 -3.57
CA GLU A 86 -10.63 -10.71 -2.45
C GLU A 86 -10.49 -9.82 -1.22
N VAL A 87 -10.65 -10.41 -0.05
CA VAL A 87 -10.44 -9.75 1.26
C VAL A 87 -9.47 -10.59 2.08
N SER A 88 -8.35 -9.98 2.46
CA SER A 88 -7.34 -10.62 3.32
C SER A 88 -7.91 -10.87 4.71
N ALA A 89 -7.77 -12.09 5.24
CA ALA A 89 -8.35 -12.50 6.53
C ALA A 89 -7.93 -11.57 7.69
N ASP A 90 -6.66 -11.15 7.70
CA ASP A 90 -6.11 -10.25 8.73
C ASP A 90 -6.18 -8.76 8.33
N GLY A 91 -6.95 -8.43 7.30
CA GLY A 91 -7.10 -7.08 6.77
C GLY A 91 -8.14 -6.25 7.54
N ALA A 92 -8.01 -4.92 7.47
CA ALA A 92 -9.00 -3.98 8.01
C ALA A 92 -10.39 -4.20 7.40
N ALA A 93 -10.47 -4.54 6.12
CA ALA A 93 -11.70 -4.82 5.41
C ALA A 93 -12.45 -6.03 5.97
N ALA A 94 -11.73 -7.12 6.28
CA ALA A 94 -12.32 -8.33 6.88
C ALA A 94 -12.93 -8.03 8.25
N GLU A 95 -12.17 -7.34 9.11
CA GLU A 95 -12.65 -6.92 10.44
C GLU A 95 -13.90 -6.03 10.34
N GLY A 96 -13.93 -5.10 9.37
CA GLY A 96 -15.08 -4.24 9.11
C GLY A 96 -16.23 -4.92 8.39
N GLY A 97 -16.12 -6.22 8.09
CA GLY A 97 -17.19 -7.02 7.49
C GLY A 97 -17.38 -6.84 5.98
N LEU A 98 -16.40 -6.27 5.26
CA LEU A 98 -16.38 -6.29 3.80
C LEU A 98 -16.16 -7.72 3.32
N LYS A 99 -16.67 -8.02 2.13
CA LYS A 99 -16.61 -9.34 1.51
C LYS A 99 -16.30 -9.22 0.02
N GLU A 100 -15.86 -10.31 -0.57
CA GLU A 100 -15.83 -10.47 -2.01
C GLU A 100 -17.22 -10.16 -2.61
N GLY A 101 -17.24 -9.47 -3.72
CA GLY A 101 -18.45 -9.02 -4.41
C GLY A 101 -18.99 -7.66 -3.95
N ASP A 102 -18.48 -7.07 -2.88
CA ASP A 102 -18.81 -5.69 -2.51
C ASP A 102 -18.27 -4.71 -3.54
N VAL A 103 -18.93 -3.57 -3.68
CA VAL A 103 -18.46 -2.46 -4.52
C VAL A 103 -18.24 -1.23 -3.64
N ILE A 104 -16.99 -0.84 -3.42
CA ILE A 104 -16.66 0.35 -2.66
C ILE A 104 -16.92 1.58 -3.53
N THR A 105 -17.72 2.53 -3.02
CA THR A 105 -18.16 3.74 -3.74
C THR A 105 -17.69 5.03 -3.10
N SER A 106 -17.28 4.98 -1.82
CA SER A 106 -16.77 6.16 -1.10
C SER A 106 -15.79 5.76 -0.02
N PHE A 107 -14.81 6.63 0.23
CA PHE A 107 -13.82 6.52 1.28
C PHE A 107 -13.72 7.87 2.01
N ASP A 108 -13.97 7.89 3.32
CA ASP A 108 -14.05 9.10 4.16
C ASP A 108 -14.92 10.21 3.54
N GLY A 109 -16.10 9.83 3.04
CA GLY A 109 -17.07 10.73 2.43
C GLY A 109 -16.71 11.17 0.99
N LYS A 110 -15.50 10.88 0.49
CA LYS A 110 -15.10 11.16 -0.88
C LYS A 110 -15.56 10.02 -1.78
N LYS A 111 -16.32 10.35 -2.83
CA LYS A 111 -16.68 9.36 -3.87
C LYS A 111 -15.42 8.88 -4.60
N ILE A 112 -15.36 7.59 -4.86
CA ILE A 112 -14.27 6.96 -5.61
C ILE A 112 -14.85 6.16 -6.78
N SER A 113 -14.19 6.24 -7.90
CA SER A 113 -14.59 5.57 -9.15
C SER A 113 -13.53 4.60 -9.64
N LYS A 114 -12.28 4.82 -9.24
CA LYS A 114 -11.10 4.04 -9.69
C LYS A 114 -10.26 3.58 -8.52
N PHE A 115 -9.62 2.44 -8.69
CA PHE A 115 -8.73 1.86 -7.67
C PHE A 115 -7.55 2.79 -7.31
N GLY A 116 -7.03 3.53 -8.30
CA GLY A 116 -5.97 4.52 -8.07
C GLY A 116 -6.37 5.65 -7.12
N GLU A 117 -7.64 6.11 -7.16
CA GLU A 117 -8.14 7.13 -6.24
C GLU A 117 -8.17 6.63 -4.79
N LEU A 118 -8.57 5.36 -4.58
CA LEU A 118 -8.49 4.73 -3.26
C LEU A 118 -7.05 4.65 -2.75
N GLN A 119 -6.12 4.24 -3.60
CA GLN A 119 -4.70 4.16 -3.24
C GLN A 119 -4.13 5.53 -2.87
N GLU A 120 -4.49 6.58 -3.62
CA GLU A 120 -4.09 7.95 -3.32
C GLU A 120 -4.61 8.40 -1.95
N LEU A 121 -5.90 8.15 -1.65
CA LEU A 121 -6.48 8.48 -0.36
C LEU A 121 -5.80 7.72 0.78
N LEU A 122 -5.55 6.43 0.62
CA LEU A 122 -4.84 5.60 1.60
C LEU A 122 -3.41 6.10 1.87
N THR A 123 -2.76 6.73 0.89
CA THR A 123 -1.40 7.26 1.07
C THR A 123 -1.32 8.32 2.17
N ASN A 124 -2.42 9.02 2.48
CA ASN A 124 -2.47 10.04 3.53
C ASN A 124 -2.69 9.45 4.94
N HIS A 125 -3.00 8.17 5.04
CA HIS A 125 -3.29 7.48 6.30
C HIS A 125 -2.11 6.67 6.82
N ARG A 126 -2.21 6.30 8.10
CA ARG A 126 -1.26 5.44 8.81
C ARG A 126 -1.96 4.20 9.36
N PRO A 127 -1.22 3.12 9.64
CA PRO A 127 -1.77 2.01 10.44
C PRO A 127 -2.33 2.52 11.77
N GLY A 128 -3.53 2.06 12.12
CA GLY A 128 -4.28 2.51 13.29
C GLY A 128 -5.30 3.62 13.03
N ASP A 129 -5.23 4.31 11.88
CA ASP A 129 -6.24 5.31 11.53
C ASP A 129 -7.59 4.64 11.26
N LYS A 130 -8.65 5.28 11.72
CA LYS A 130 -10.03 4.86 11.44
C LYS A 130 -10.57 5.61 10.24
N VAL A 131 -11.12 4.87 9.30
CA VAL A 131 -11.71 5.41 8.06
C VAL A 131 -13.12 4.89 7.87
N THR A 132 -13.95 5.64 7.17
CA THR A 132 -15.30 5.26 6.85
C THR A 132 -15.39 4.86 5.38
N VAL A 133 -15.86 3.64 5.09
CA VAL A 133 -16.05 3.14 3.74
C VAL A 133 -17.52 2.93 3.47
N THR A 134 -18.01 3.51 2.37
CA THR A 134 -19.37 3.24 1.87
C THR A 134 -19.25 2.26 0.69
N TYR A 135 -20.08 1.23 0.71
CA TYR A 135 -20.05 0.17 -0.31
C TYR A 135 -21.46 -0.33 -0.64
N LEU A 136 -21.61 -0.95 -1.78
CA LEU A 136 -22.81 -1.68 -2.19
C LEU A 136 -22.58 -3.18 -1.98
N ARG A 137 -23.54 -3.83 -1.36
CA ARG A 137 -23.68 -5.29 -1.30
C ARG A 137 -25.10 -5.64 -1.72
N ASP A 138 -25.25 -6.49 -2.72
CA ASP A 138 -26.56 -6.81 -3.30
C ASP A 138 -27.33 -5.54 -3.71
N LYS A 139 -26.64 -4.57 -4.31
CA LYS A 139 -27.15 -3.24 -4.72
C LYS A 139 -27.65 -2.36 -3.56
N LYS A 140 -27.47 -2.77 -2.32
CA LYS A 140 -27.86 -2.00 -1.13
C LYS A 140 -26.65 -1.30 -0.57
N GLN A 141 -26.78 0.00 -0.35
CA GLN A 141 -25.72 0.80 0.26
C GLN A 141 -25.55 0.44 1.74
N ARG A 142 -24.28 0.28 2.13
CA ARG A 142 -23.85 0.03 3.50
C ARG A 142 -22.65 0.90 3.81
N THR A 143 -22.38 1.08 5.09
CA THR A 143 -21.22 1.82 5.58
C THR A 143 -20.53 1.00 6.66
N ALA A 144 -19.21 0.99 6.64
CA ALA A 144 -18.38 0.34 7.65
C ALA A 144 -17.28 1.31 8.10
N THR A 145 -16.94 1.27 9.39
CA THR A 145 -15.75 1.93 9.93
C THR A 145 -14.65 0.89 10.04
N LEU A 146 -13.50 1.16 9.43
CA LEU A 146 -12.37 0.27 9.35
C LEU A 146 -11.19 0.86 10.10
N THR A 147 -10.44 0.03 10.83
CA THR A 147 -9.14 0.44 11.41
C THR A 147 -8.04 -0.06 10.49
N LEU A 148 -7.35 0.86 9.82
CA LEU A 148 -6.32 0.54 8.84
C LEU A 148 -5.15 -0.20 9.48
N ARG A 149 -4.56 -1.13 8.73
CA ARG A 149 -3.47 -1.98 9.19
C ARG A 149 -2.23 -1.83 8.32
N ASN A 150 -1.08 -2.20 8.84
CA ASN A 150 0.16 -2.32 8.06
C ASN A 150 0.21 -3.67 7.31
N ILE A 151 1.30 -3.92 6.57
CA ILE A 151 1.49 -5.16 5.81
C ILE A 151 1.58 -6.41 6.71
N GLN A 152 1.94 -6.24 7.99
CA GLN A 152 1.96 -7.33 8.97
C GLN A 152 0.58 -7.59 9.62
N GLY A 153 -0.47 -6.90 9.16
CA GLY A 153 -1.82 -7.03 9.71
C GLY A 153 -2.00 -6.34 11.07
N THR A 154 -1.07 -5.50 11.52
CA THR A 154 -1.16 -4.79 12.80
C THR A 154 -1.53 -3.31 12.61
N THR A 155 -2.02 -2.68 13.68
CA THR A 155 -2.35 -1.26 13.73
C THR A 155 -1.20 -0.39 14.22
N THR A 156 -0.07 -0.98 14.56
CA THR A 156 1.10 -0.28 15.09
C THR A 156 1.97 0.28 13.96
N ALA A 157 2.63 1.40 14.24
CA ALA A 157 3.62 1.94 13.32
C ALA A 157 4.83 0.99 13.23
N VAL A 158 5.30 0.77 12.00
CA VAL A 158 6.53 0.01 11.76
C VAL A 158 7.72 0.91 12.03
N GLN A 159 8.67 0.44 12.83
CA GLN A 159 9.94 1.14 13.04
C GLN A 159 11.00 0.58 12.08
N ALA A 160 11.86 1.44 11.56
CA ALA A 160 13.04 0.96 10.86
C ALA A 160 13.91 0.15 11.84
N LEU A 161 14.42 -0.97 11.37
CA LEU A 161 15.40 -1.72 12.13
C LEU A 161 16.67 -0.89 12.28
N ASP A 162 17.04 -0.58 13.50
CA ASP A 162 18.35 -0.02 13.80
C ASP A 162 19.40 -1.14 13.69
N THR A 163 19.91 -1.33 12.47
CA THR A 163 20.90 -2.37 12.19
C THR A 163 22.22 -2.12 12.92
N ASP A 164 22.50 -0.87 13.31
CA ASP A 164 23.69 -0.53 14.07
C ASP A 164 23.54 -0.98 15.54
N ALA A 165 22.41 -0.71 16.15
CA ALA A 165 22.12 -1.20 17.50
C ALA A 165 21.94 -2.73 17.56
N MET A 166 21.45 -3.35 16.48
CA MET A 166 21.35 -4.81 16.37
C MET A 166 22.71 -5.49 16.15
N GLY A 167 23.71 -4.78 15.62
CA GLY A 167 25.03 -5.31 15.33
C GLY A 167 25.05 -6.30 14.18
N ALA A 168 24.21 -6.15 13.17
CA ALA A 168 24.15 -7.03 12.02
C ALA A 168 23.88 -6.29 10.73
N ALA A 169 24.47 -6.76 9.63
CA ALA A 169 24.05 -6.39 8.29
C ALA A 169 23.09 -7.45 7.75
N LEU A 170 21.94 -7.00 7.29
CA LEU A 170 20.89 -7.85 6.74
C LEU A 170 20.76 -7.60 5.24
N ARG A 171 20.52 -8.65 4.46
CA ARG A 171 20.18 -8.55 3.05
C ARG A 171 18.98 -9.42 2.70
N PRO A 172 18.18 -9.05 1.70
CA PRO A 172 17.15 -9.93 1.17
C PRO A 172 17.75 -11.23 0.65
N LEU A 173 16.96 -12.31 0.70
CA LEU A 173 17.30 -13.56 0.01
C LEU A 173 17.33 -13.33 -1.50
N THR A 174 18.33 -13.92 -2.16
CA THR A 174 18.37 -14.02 -3.62
C THR A 174 17.31 -15.00 -4.12
N ASP A 175 16.98 -14.95 -5.41
CA ASP A 175 15.98 -15.85 -5.97
C ASP A 175 16.39 -17.32 -5.92
N SER A 176 17.70 -17.61 -6.04
CA SER A 176 18.23 -18.96 -5.85
C SER A 176 18.06 -19.44 -4.41
N GLU A 177 18.38 -18.59 -3.42
CA GLU A 177 18.21 -18.92 -2.00
C GLU A 177 16.73 -19.12 -1.63
N LYS A 178 15.81 -18.32 -2.19
CA LYS A 178 14.37 -18.52 -2.00
C LYS A 178 13.89 -19.87 -2.50
N GLN A 179 14.38 -20.31 -3.66
CA GLN A 179 14.05 -21.61 -4.24
C GLN A 179 14.63 -22.77 -3.40
N GLU A 180 15.92 -22.69 -3.06
CA GLU A 180 16.62 -23.71 -2.29
C GLU A 180 16.02 -23.93 -0.90
N LEU A 181 15.63 -22.83 -0.25
CA LEU A 181 15.06 -22.85 1.10
C LEU A 181 13.53 -23.00 1.11
N SER A 182 12.89 -23.02 -0.06
CA SER A 182 11.42 -23.02 -0.20
C SER A 182 10.75 -21.86 0.57
N MET A 183 11.42 -20.70 0.64
CA MET A 183 10.98 -19.50 1.35
C MET A 183 10.73 -18.36 0.36
N PRO A 184 9.50 -17.82 0.24
CA PRO A 184 9.20 -16.74 -0.71
C PRO A 184 9.80 -15.40 -0.29
N TYR A 185 10.17 -15.23 0.98
CA TYR A 185 10.77 -14.03 1.56
C TYR A 185 11.67 -14.38 2.73
N GLY A 186 12.54 -13.46 3.11
CA GLY A 186 13.43 -13.58 4.26
C GLY A 186 14.58 -12.58 4.19
N LEU A 187 15.26 -12.40 5.32
CA LEU A 187 16.46 -11.59 5.44
C LEU A 187 17.59 -12.48 5.96
N MET A 188 18.68 -12.55 5.21
CA MET A 188 19.88 -13.26 5.63
C MET A 188 20.80 -12.32 6.41
N VAL A 189 21.37 -12.80 7.49
CA VAL A 189 22.43 -12.12 8.23
C VAL A 189 23.72 -12.22 7.42
N SER A 190 24.08 -11.17 6.69
CA SER A 190 25.26 -11.13 5.81
C SER A 190 26.56 -10.85 6.57
N ALA A 191 26.48 -10.10 7.67
CA ALA A 191 27.59 -9.85 8.58
C ALA A 191 27.05 -9.64 9.99
N ILE A 192 27.90 -9.95 11.00
CA ILE A 192 27.58 -9.72 12.41
C ILE A 192 28.76 -9.04 13.08
N ARG A 193 28.46 -8.10 13.99
CA ARG A 193 29.38 -7.39 14.86
C ARG A 193 28.81 -7.34 16.27
N ASP A 194 29.48 -6.70 17.20
CA ASP A 194 28.98 -6.54 18.56
C ASP A 194 27.63 -5.81 18.56
N GLY A 195 26.65 -6.36 19.27
CA GLY A 195 25.28 -5.88 19.35
C GLY A 195 24.30 -6.96 19.77
N LYS A 196 23.03 -6.58 19.89
CA LYS A 196 21.95 -7.42 20.46
C LYS A 196 21.81 -8.79 19.78
N LEU A 197 21.99 -8.87 18.45
CA LEU A 197 21.89 -10.15 17.74
C LEU A 197 23.02 -11.09 18.07
N LYS A 198 24.27 -10.59 18.20
CA LYS A 198 25.40 -11.39 18.62
C LYS A 198 25.24 -11.88 20.07
N GLU A 199 24.76 -11.02 20.97
CA GLU A 199 24.45 -11.37 22.35
C GLU A 199 23.36 -12.46 22.45
N ALA A 200 22.39 -12.43 21.53
CA ALA A 200 21.33 -13.43 21.41
C ALA A 200 21.79 -14.74 20.71
N GLY A 201 23.08 -14.86 20.35
CA GLY A 201 23.61 -16.06 19.71
C GLY A 201 23.37 -16.16 18.21
N VAL A 202 22.88 -15.10 17.56
CA VAL A 202 22.69 -15.07 16.11
C VAL A 202 24.05 -15.01 15.43
N THR A 203 24.23 -15.82 14.36
CA THR A 203 25.46 -15.89 13.57
C THR A 203 25.21 -15.52 12.11
N LYS A 204 26.31 -15.26 11.37
CA LYS A 204 26.24 -15.03 9.93
C LYS A 204 25.64 -16.26 9.22
N GLY A 205 24.77 -16.03 8.24
CA GLY A 205 24.12 -17.07 7.44
C GLY A 205 22.78 -17.55 7.99
N ILE A 206 22.33 -17.06 9.15
CA ILE A 206 20.96 -17.31 9.65
C ILE A 206 19.96 -16.43 8.85
N ILE A 207 18.75 -16.97 8.68
CA ILE A 207 17.63 -16.35 7.97
C ILE A 207 16.48 -16.09 8.95
#